data_b745ba4015c84c0c7ca68172c54cac36
#
_entry.id   b745ba4015c84c0c7ca68172c54cac36
#
_cell.length_a   1.000
_cell.length_b   1.000
_cell.length_c   1.000
_cell.angle_alpha   90.00
_cell.angle_beta   90.00
_cell.angle_gamma   90.00
#
_symmetry.space_group_name_H-M   'P 1'
#
loop_
_entity.id
_entity.type
_entity.pdbx_description
1 polymer ?
#
loop_
_entity_poly.entity_id
_entity_poly.type
_entity_poly.pdbx_seq_one_letter_code
_entity_poly.pdbx_strand_id
1 'polypeptide(L)'
;MISQFSQAETDNFVAPPAQVPKALGVLMFNMERGVNLPEIQEFLRDCPDIQPFDVILANELDDGCARSGNKNTARELAQAFGLNYAWGLEFIELVNDENAKGFHGNAVFSRWPIRRAGVIRLPEQYNWYFDRQKRIGGRLAVYAELDVGGQP
;
A
#
# COMPACT_ATOMS: atom_id res chain seq x y z
N MET A 1 12.25 -9.92 -16.75
CA MET A 1 12.06 -8.96 -15.62
C MET A 1 10.58 -9.00 -15.27
N ILE A 2 10.22 -9.21 -14.01
CA ILE A 2 8.82 -9.25 -13.57
C ILE A 2 8.30 -7.81 -13.64
N SER A 3 7.28 -7.55 -14.46
CA SER A 3 6.75 -6.19 -14.71
C SER A 3 6.26 -5.50 -13.43
N GLN A 4 5.74 -6.27 -12.48
CA GLN A 4 5.26 -5.79 -11.18
C GLN A 4 6.33 -5.07 -10.35
N PHE A 5 7.62 -5.34 -10.58
CA PHE A 5 8.69 -4.63 -9.88
C PHE A 5 8.92 -3.20 -10.38
N SER A 6 8.43 -2.84 -11.55
CA SER A 6 8.64 -1.52 -12.15
C SER A 6 7.37 -0.67 -12.26
N GLN A 7 6.22 -1.24 -11.93
CA GLN A 7 4.93 -0.58 -12.06
C GLN A 7 4.17 -0.64 -10.73
N ALA A 8 3.46 0.43 -10.39
CA ALA A 8 2.51 0.41 -9.29
C ALA A 8 1.18 -0.17 -9.79
N GLU A 9 0.57 -1.05 -8.98
CA GLU A 9 -0.84 -1.41 -9.12
C GLU A 9 -1.66 -0.22 -8.64
N THR A 10 -2.62 0.25 -9.44
CA THR A 10 -3.48 1.38 -9.06
C THR A 10 -4.93 1.05 -9.30
N ASP A 11 -5.81 1.51 -8.40
CA ASP A 11 -7.25 1.46 -8.60
C ASP A 11 -7.92 2.70 -8.00
N ASN A 12 -8.87 3.27 -8.74
CA ASN A 12 -9.66 4.41 -8.31
C ASN A 12 -11.10 3.94 -8.05
N PHE A 13 -11.40 3.60 -6.79
CA PHE A 13 -12.69 3.08 -6.37
C PHE A 13 -13.74 4.14 -6.12
N VAL A 14 -13.31 5.37 -5.83
CA VAL A 14 -14.20 6.43 -5.37
C VAL A 14 -14.02 7.72 -6.16
N ALA A 15 -15.13 8.44 -6.29
CA ALA A 15 -15.11 9.79 -6.82
C ALA A 15 -14.44 10.76 -5.83
N PRO A 16 -13.90 11.89 -6.32
CA PRO A 16 -13.28 12.88 -5.45
C PRO A 16 -14.32 13.48 -4.48
N PRO A 17 -13.90 13.91 -3.28
CA PRO A 17 -14.74 14.66 -2.37
C PRO A 17 -15.28 15.93 -3.03
N ALA A 18 -16.55 16.29 -2.69
CA ALA A 18 -17.20 17.48 -3.23
C ALA A 18 -16.53 18.80 -2.81
N GLN A 19 -15.77 18.78 -1.72
CA GLN A 19 -15.08 19.96 -1.18
C GLN A 19 -13.60 19.62 -0.95
N VAL A 20 -12.75 20.56 -1.33
CA VAL A 20 -11.32 20.49 -1.03
C VAL A 20 -11.09 21.14 0.34
N PRO A 21 -10.50 20.42 1.29
CA PRO A 21 -10.19 20.98 2.61
C PRO A 21 -9.06 22.01 2.52
N LYS A 22 -9.00 22.91 3.52
CA LYS A 22 -7.91 23.90 3.60
C LYS A 22 -6.54 23.29 3.91
N ALA A 23 -6.53 22.10 4.50
CA ALA A 23 -5.32 21.32 4.80
C ALA A 23 -5.64 19.84 4.64
N LEU A 24 -4.66 19.07 4.17
CA LEU A 24 -4.75 17.62 4.02
C LEU A 24 -4.23 16.94 5.29
N GLY A 25 -5.03 16.01 5.83
CA GLY A 25 -4.57 15.07 6.84
C GLY A 25 -3.79 13.93 6.20
N VAL A 26 -2.52 13.79 6.55
CA VAL A 26 -1.66 12.69 6.04
C VAL A 26 -1.25 11.82 7.20
N LEU A 27 -1.59 10.53 7.13
CA LEU A 27 -1.19 9.50 8.08
C LEU A 27 -0.06 8.66 7.46
N MET A 28 1.03 8.45 8.20
CA MET A 28 2.03 7.45 7.86
C MET A 28 1.92 6.28 8.84
N PHE A 29 1.78 5.06 8.32
CA PHE A 29 1.50 3.89 9.14
C PHE A 29 2.16 2.62 8.58
N ASN A 30 2.87 1.87 9.45
CA ASN A 30 3.35 0.52 9.13
C ASN A 30 2.23 -0.47 9.45
N MET A 31 1.78 -1.22 8.45
CA MET A 31 0.62 -2.13 8.52
C MET A 31 0.99 -3.54 8.99
N GLU A 32 2.25 -3.79 9.34
CA GLU A 32 2.71 -5.12 9.77
C GLU A 32 2.22 -6.24 8.83
N ARG A 33 2.40 -6.05 7.53
CA ARG A 33 2.00 -6.99 6.46
C ARG A 33 0.49 -7.18 6.30
N GLY A 34 -0.33 -6.46 7.07
CA GLY A 34 -1.78 -6.65 7.12
C GLY A 34 -2.20 -7.96 7.79
N VAL A 35 -1.34 -8.53 8.66
CA VAL A 35 -1.66 -9.78 9.39
C VAL A 35 -2.89 -9.59 10.27
N ASN A 36 -2.99 -8.44 10.93
CA ASN A 36 -4.12 -8.07 11.79
C ASN A 36 -5.01 -7.02 11.11
N LEU A 37 -5.38 -7.27 9.84
CA LEU A 37 -6.11 -6.30 9.04
C LEU A 37 -7.44 -5.83 9.67
N PRO A 38 -8.27 -6.70 10.28
CA PRO A 38 -9.49 -6.26 10.96
C PRO A 38 -9.23 -5.27 12.09
N GLU A 39 -8.25 -5.53 12.94
CA GLU A 39 -7.86 -4.68 14.07
C GLU A 39 -7.27 -3.35 13.59
N ILE A 40 -6.50 -3.37 12.51
CA ILE A 40 -6.00 -2.16 11.85
C ILE A 40 -7.17 -1.32 11.32
N GLN A 41 -8.16 -1.95 10.70
CA GLN A 41 -9.34 -1.25 10.21
C GLN A 41 -10.17 -0.65 11.34
N GLU A 42 -10.34 -1.36 12.46
CA GLU A 42 -11.01 -0.85 13.66
C GLU A 42 -10.25 0.37 14.22
N PHE A 43 -8.93 0.25 14.40
CA PHE A 43 -8.09 1.35 14.86
C PHE A 43 -8.19 2.59 13.95
N LEU A 44 -8.07 2.40 12.64
CA LEU A 44 -8.15 3.51 11.67
C LEU A 44 -9.53 4.18 11.67
N ARG A 45 -10.61 3.45 11.99
CA ARG A 45 -11.96 3.97 12.04
C ARG A 45 -12.26 4.72 13.35
N ASP A 46 -11.80 4.17 14.46
CA ASP A 46 -12.32 4.53 15.79
C ASP A 46 -11.34 5.38 16.59
N CYS A 47 -10.08 5.53 16.18
CA CYS A 47 -9.10 6.37 16.86
C CYS A 47 -9.28 7.85 16.50
N PRO A 48 -9.76 8.70 17.44
CA PRO A 48 -10.04 10.11 17.14
C PRO A 48 -8.78 10.94 16.89
N ASP A 49 -7.63 10.50 17.41
CA ASP A 49 -6.36 11.23 17.32
C ASP A 49 -5.79 11.27 15.90
N ILE A 50 -6.19 10.31 15.03
CA ILE A 50 -5.72 10.23 13.64
C ILE A 50 -6.78 10.67 12.62
N GLN A 51 -7.99 10.99 13.06
CA GLN A 51 -9.08 11.43 12.20
C GLN A 51 -9.20 12.95 12.14
N PRO A 52 -9.62 13.54 11.01
CA PRO A 52 -9.77 12.88 9.71
C PRO A 52 -8.44 12.74 8.99
N PHE A 53 -8.22 11.62 8.31
CA PHE A 53 -7.13 11.49 7.34
C PHE A 53 -7.67 11.54 5.91
N ASP A 54 -6.87 12.10 5.01
CA ASP A 54 -7.17 12.24 3.59
C ASP A 54 -6.27 11.34 2.73
N VAL A 55 -5.05 11.12 3.21
CA VAL A 55 -4.02 10.30 2.57
C VAL A 55 -3.39 9.39 3.61
N ILE A 56 -3.14 8.13 3.26
CA ILE A 56 -2.34 7.21 4.07
C ILE A 56 -1.11 6.80 3.26
N LEU A 57 0.07 7.00 3.84
CA LEU A 57 1.34 6.47 3.37
C LEU A 57 1.63 5.18 4.15
N ALA A 58 1.43 4.04 3.52
CA ALA A 58 1.46 2.74 4.21
C ALA A 58 2.66 1.91 3.81
N ASN A 59 3.33 1.37 4.81
CA ASN A 59 4.39 0.39 4.64
C ASN A 59 3.89 -1.00 5.02
N GLU A 60 4.52 -2.01 4.43
CA GLU A 60 4.32 -3.42 4.75
C GLU A 60 2.87 -3.90 4.54
N LEU A 61 2.50 -4.07 3.29
CA LEU A 61 1.22 -4.63 2.88
C LEU A 61 1.46 -5.84 1.98
N ASP A 62 0.85 -6.97 2.34
CA ASP A 62 0.95 -8.22 1.58
C ASP A 62 -0.14 -8.33 0.51
N ASP A 63 0.20 -9.02 -0.59
CA ASP A 63 -0.75 -9.53 -1.57
C ASP A 63 -0.47 -11.01 -1.82
N GLY A 64 -1.41 -11.87 -1.39
CA GLY A 64 -1.33 -13.31 -1.56
C GLY A 64 -0.24 -13.98 -0.72
N CYS A 65 0.01 -13.48 0.49
CA CYS A 65 0.82 -14.17 1.49
C CYS A 65 -0.09 -14.94 2.47
N ALA A 66 0.25 -16.18 2.78
CA ALA A 66 -0.53 -17.03 3.68
C ALA A 66 -0.68 -16.42 5.09
N ARG A 67 0.36 -15.73 5.59
CA ARG A 67 0.35 -15.04 6.89
C ARG A 67 -0.73 -13.95 7.01
N SER A 68 -1.16 -13.37 5.90
CA SER A 68 -2.23 -12.37 5.81
C SER A 68 -3.49 -12.93 5.12
N GLY A 69 -3.69 -14.27 5.18
CA GLY A 69 -4.85 -14.96 4.63
C GLY A 69 -4.92 -15.01 3.11
N ASN A 70 -3.79 -14.88 2.42
CA ASN A 70 -3.68 -14.85 0.96
C ASN A 70 -4.50 -13.73 0.29
N LYS A 71 -4.74 -12.64 1.02
CA LYS A 71 -5.51 -11.49 0.57
C LYS A 71 -4.61 -10.43 -0.08
N ASN A 72 -5.19 -9.56 -0.90
CA ASN A 72 -4.59 -8.28 -1.25
C ASN A 72 -4.99 -7.27 -0.16
N THR A 73 -4.12 -7.10 0.84
CA THR A 73 -4.41 -6.29 2.02
C THR A 73 -4.55 -4.81 1.70
N ALA A 74 -3.83 -4.31 0.69
CA ALA A 74 -3.97 -2.94 0.22
C ALA A 74 -5.36 -2.70 -0.41
N ARG A 75 -5.80 -3.60 -1.29
CA ARG A 75 -7.12 -3.50 -1.92
C ARG A 75 -8.24 -3.60 -0.90
N GLU A 76 -8.18 -4.54 0.03
CA GLU A 76 -9.19 -4.68 1.08
C GLU A 76 -9.28 -3.42 1.97
N LEU A 77 -8.13 -2.83 2.34
CA LEU A 77 -8.10 -1.59 3.11
C LEU A 77 -8.73 -0.43 2.31
N ALA A 78 -8.36 -0.27 1.04
CA ALA A 78 -8.91 0.77 0.17
C ALA A 78 -10.43 0.66 0.05
N GLN A 79 -10.96 -0.54 -0.15
CA GLN A 79 -12.40 -0.79 -0.24
C GLN A 79 -13.13 -0.53 1.08
N ALA A 80 -12.55 -0.95 2.21
CA ALA A 80 -13.15 -0.77 3.54
C ALA A 80 -13.31 0.71 3.94
N PHE A 81 -12.42 1.59 3.46
CA PHE A 81 -12.43 3.02 3.77
C PHE A 81 -12.89 3.92 2.62
N GLY A 82 -13.27 3.34 1.48
CA GLY A 82 -13.65 4.12 0.31
C GLY A 82 -12.48 5.02 -0.15
N LEU A 83 -11.31 4.43 -0.36
CA LEU A 83 -10.10 5.11 -0.81
C LEU A 83 -9.65 4.58 -2.18
N ASN A 84 -9.00 5.42 -2.93
CA ASN A 84 -8.18 5.05 -4.07
C ASN A 84 -6.82 4.60 -3.58
N TYR A 85 -6.10 3.74 -4.30
CA TYR A 85 -4.78 3.31 -3.88
C TYR A 85 -3.81 3.10 -5.04
N ALA A 86 -2.52 3.22 -4.71
CA ALA A 86 -1.40 2.77 -5.51
C ALA A 86 -0.50 1.90 -4.65
N TRP A 87 -0.20 0.68 -5.10
CA TRP A 87 0.63 -0.28 -4.39
C TRP A 87 1.84 -0.68 -5.24
N GLY A 88 3.02 -0.76 -4.63
CA GLY A 88 4.27 -1.16 -5.28
C GLY A 88 4.85 -2.43 -4.67
N LEU A 89 5.20 -3.41 -5.51
CA LEU A 89 5.84 -4.66 -5.09
C LEU A 89 7.28 -4.42 -4.65
N GLU A 90 7.57 -4.66 -3.38
CA GLU A 90 8.91 -4.57 -2.79
C GLU A 90 9.65 -5.90 -2.88
N PHE A 91 9.02 -6.96 -2.39
CA PHE A 91 9.57 -8.30 -2.33
C PHE A 91 8.60 -9.38 -2.77
N ILE A 92 9.14 -10.48 -3.29
CA ILE A 92 8.46 -11.77 -3.41
C ILE A 92 9.02 -12.67 -2.31
N GLU A 93 8.16 -13.13 -1.41
CA GLU A 93 8.48 -14.06 -0.33
C GLU A 93 8.57 -15.49 -0.88
N LEU A 94 9.69 -16.19 -0.64
CA LEU A 94 9.97 -17.50 -1.22
C LEU A 94 9.87 -18.65 -0.21
N VAL A 95 9.59 -18.37 1.05
CA VAL A 95 9.76 -19.36 2.14
C VAL A 95 8.49 -20.13 2.49
N ASN A 96 7.33 -19.72 1.99
CA ASN A 96 6.07 -20.35 2.35
C ASN A 96 5.33 -20.85 1.11
N ASP A 97 5.24 -22.16 0.97
CA ASP A 97 4.55 -22.84 -0.16
C ASP A 97 3.03 -22.63 -0.15
N GLU A 98 2.44 -22.17 0.97
CA GLU A 98 1.04 -21.81 1.08
C GLU A 98 0.70 -20.42 0.53
N ASN A 99 1.69 -19.63 0.17
CA ASN A 99 1.49 -18.32 -0.45
C ASN A 99 0.85 -18.47 -1.83
N ALA A 100 -0.25 -17.76 -2.07
CA ALA A 100 -0.87 -17.70 -3.39
C ALA A 100 -0.01 -16.90 -4.39
N LYS A 101 0.62 -15.79 -3.93
CA LYS A 101 1.55 -14.95 -4.70
C LYS A 101 2.85 -14.69 -3.95
N GLY A 102 2.78 -14.51 -2.64
CA GLY A 102 3.92 -14.17 -1.79
C GLY A 102 4.41 -12.72 -1.97
N PHE A 103 3.58 -11.79 -2.39
CA PHE A 103 3.97 -10.41 -2.67
C PHE A 103 3.88 -9.55 -1.41
N HIS A 104 4.88 -8.68 -1.24
CA HIS A 104 4.99 -7.76 -0.12
C HIS A 104 5.41 -6.38 -0.63
N GLY A 105 4.75 -5.30 -0.15
CA GLY A 105 5.02 -3.98 -0.68
C GLY A 105 4.50 -2.83 0.17
N ASN A 106 4.51 -1.63 -0.45
CA ASN A 106 4.09 -0.38 0.16
C ASN A 106 2.98 0.27 -0.68
N ALA A 107 2.16 1.11 -0.06
CA ALA A 107 1.04 1.76 -0.74
C ALA A 107 0.86 3.22 -0.36
N VAL A 108 0.21 3.95 -1.27
CA VAL A 108 -0.41 5.26 -1.02
C VAL A 108 -1.90 5.10 -1.18
N PHE A 109 -2.67 5.53 -0.19
CA PHE A 109 -4.13 5.60 -0.25
C PHE A 109 -4.59 7.05 -0.25
N SER A 110 -5.67 7.35 -0.96
CA SER A 110 -6.16 8.72 -1.09
C SER A 110 -7.67 8.78 -1.28
N ARG A 111 -8.30 9.81 -0.71
CA ARG A 111 -9.69 10.17 -1.01
C ARG A 111 -9.85 10.75 -2.42
N TRP A 112 -8.77 11.28 -3.00
CA TRP A 112 -8.76 11.82 -4.35
C TRP A 112 -8.26 10.82 -5.36
N PRO A 113 -8.69 10.94 -6.62
CA PRO A 113 -8.20 10.09 -7.69
C PRO A 113 -6.67 10.18 -7.85
N ILE A 114 -6.07 9.05 -8.11
CA ILE A 114 -4.65 8.96 -8.44
C ILE A 114 -4.52 9.11 -9.97
N ARG A 115 -3.93 10.21 -10.42
CA ARG A 115 -3.68 10.49 -11.84
C ARG A 115 -2.52 9.67 -12.38
N ARG A 116 -1.49 9.54 -11.57
CA ARG A 116 -0.27 8.83 -11.92
C ARG A 116 0.39 8.26 -10.68
N ALA A 117 0.89 7.04 -10.79
CA ALA A 117 1.69 6.43 -9.75
C ALA A 117 2.83 5.62 -10.35
N GLY A 118 3.85 5.34 -9.55
CA GLY A 118 4.96 4.50 -9.96
C GLY A 118 5.83 4.08 -8.80
N VAL A 119 6.84 3.30 -9.14
CA VAL A 119 7.79 2.72 -8.22
C VAL A 119 9.17 3.27 -8.50
N ILE A 120 9.84 3.75 -7.45
CA ILE A 120 11.25 4.13 -7.47
C ILE A 120 12.02 3.07 -6.71
N ARG A 121 12.85 2.28 -7.40
CA ARG A 121 13.73 1.30 -6.75
C ARG A 121 14.88 2.02 -6.07
N LEU A 122 15.10 1.69 -4.81
CA LEU A 122 16.28 2.16 -4.09
C LEU A 122 17.49 1.28 -4.44
N PRO A 123 18.72 1.81 -4.33
CA PRO A 123 19.91 1.02 -4.54
C PRO A 123 19.93 -0.22 -3.64
N GLU A 124 20.22 -1.36 -4.24
CA GLU A 124 20.30 -2.62 -3.51
C GLU A 124 21.56 -2.65 -2.65
N GLN A 125 21.40 -2.77 -1.34
CA GLN A 125 22.51 -2.82 -0.38
C GLN A 125 22.67 -4.20 0.24
N TYR A 126 21.73 -5.12 -0.01
CA TYR A 126 21.69 -6.43 0.61
C TYR A 126 21.03 -7.47 -0.29
N ASN A 127 21.63 -8.67 -0.33
CA ASN A 127 21.04 -9.78 -1.08
C ASN A 127 20.06 -10.56 -0.20
N TRP A 128 18.79 -10.22 -0.31
CA TRP A 128 17.70 -10.79 0.49
C TRP A 128 17.46 -12.29 0.25
N TYR A 129 17.98 -12.86 -0.83
CA TYR A 129 17.87 -14.30 -1.12
C TYR A 129 18.60 -15.15 -0.07
N PHE A 130 19.64 -14.64 0.56
CA PHE A 130 20.42 -15.34 1.57
C PHE A 130 19.99 -15.05 3.00
N ASP A 131 18.94 -14.28 3.20
CA ASP A 131 18.36 -14.02 4.51
C ASP A 131 17.54 -15.22 5.01
N ARG A 132 17.17 -15.19 6.31
CA ARG A 132 16.24 -16.15 6.92
C ARG A 132 14.89 -16.13 6.21
N GLN A 133 14.43 -14.96 5.81
CA GLN A 133 13.27 -14.76 4.93
C GLN A 133 13.79 -14.61 3.51
N LYS A 134 13.95 -15.71 2.79
CA LYS A 134 14.38 -15.65 1.39
C LYS A 134 13.39 -14.86 0.54
N ARG A 135 13.88 -13.80 -0.09
CA ARG A 135 13.09 -12.87 -0.89
C ARG A 135 13.79 -12.53 -2.19
N ILE A 136 12.99 -12.23 -3.20
CA ILE A 136 13.45 -11.59 -4.44
C ILE A 136 12.90 -10.17 -4.46
N GLY A 137 13.71 -9.19 -4.84
CA GLY A 137 13.34 -7.78 -4.89
C GLY A 137 14.28 -6.92 -4.05
N GLY A 138 13.84 -5.73 -3.72
CA GLY A 138 14.62 -4.74 -2.97
C GLY A 138 13.77 -3.56 -2.56
N ARG A 139 14.29 -2.69 -1.73
CA ARG A 139 13.58 -1.54 -1.19
C ARG A 139 13.08 -0.60 -2.29
N LEU A 140 11.95 0.01 -2.05
CA LEU A 140 11.32 0.95 -2.97
C LEU A 140 10.66 2.13 -2.26
N ALA A 141 10.40 3.18 -3.04
CA ALA A 141 9.40 4.18 -2.72
C ALA A 141 8.26 4.11 -3.74
N VAL A 142 7.02 4.25 -3.28
CA VAL A 142 5.85 4.46 -4.12
C VAL A 142 5.60 5.96 -4.19
N TYR A 143 5.44 6.50 -5.40
CA TYR A 143 4.96 7.87 -5.58
C TYR A 143 3.57 7.85 -6.20
N ALA A 144 2.75 8.83 -5.85
CA ALA A 144 1.45 9.05 -6.43
C ALA A 144 1.17 10.54 -6.62
N GLU A 145 0.64 10.89 -7.78
CA GLU A 145 0.11 12.22 -8.10
C GLU A 145 -1.39 12.19 -7.90
N LEU A 146 -1.90 13.00 -6.99
CA LEU A 146 -3.30 13.04 -6.59
C LEU A 146 -4.01 14.21 -7.26
N ASP A 147 -5.25 14.00 -7.70
CA ASP A 147 -6.12 15.05 -8.24
C ASP A 147 -6.93 15.72 -7.13
N VAL A 148 -6.36 16.70 -6.47
CA VAL A 148 -7.04 17.42 -5.38
C VAL A 148 -7.77 18.64 -5.93
N GLY A 149 -9.07 18.47 -6.23
CA GLY A 149 -9.92 19.57 -6.75
C GLY A 149 -9.48 20.11 -8.10
N GLY A 150 -8.92 19.27 -8.97
CA GLY A 150 -8.40 19.67 -10.27
C GLY A 150 -6.96 20.20 -10.23
N GLN A 151 -6.32 20.23 -9.07
CA GLN A 151 -4.91 20.56 -8.89
C GLN A 151 -4.12 19.27 -8.64
N PRO A 152 -2.93 19.11 -9.26
CA PRO A 152 -2.06 17.96 -9.00
C PRO A 152 -1.32 18.10 -7.66
#